data_63ca4c1ed0442da603dc52488455f31f
#
_entry.id   63ca4c1ed0442da603dc52488455f31f
#
_cell.length_a   1.000
_cell.length_b   1.000
_cell.length_c   1.000
_cell.angle_alpha   90.00
_cell.angle_beta   90.00
_cell.angle_gamma   90.00
#
_symmetry.space_group_name_H-M   'P 1'
#
loop_
_entity.id
_entity.type
_entity.pdbx_description
1 polymer ?
#
loop_
_entity_poly.entity_id
_entity_poly.type
_entity_poly.pdbx_seq_one_letter_code
_entity_poly.pdbx_strand_id
1 'polypeptide(L)'
;DWNLQERLKPVGYCYDLPMVSIRDAVSPQFQMPKGQGRVLTKNQFFYDMFHPSNLGHTIMADCLQYLFERCDLSEHARLDAFESGLTEEGMLAQQLQMKPAIGKSFEHVRLLDKKDVYDEAKIDAGGFCATDDQLQSVEMDDRLELTPEFPYNWMYDATMTENAVFTIRIHCKALVLIFKDSGEVDVGKAYVDVDGERRMTADPHINNWQHCNAMIVFNEDE
;
A
#
# COMPACT_ATOMS: atom_id res chain seq x y z
N ASP A 1 9.69 -13.65 4.71
CA ASP A 1 8.67 -13.46 5.74
C ASP A 1 7.86 -12.21 5.46
N TRP A 2 6.59 -12.39 5.18
CA TRP A 2 5.61 -11.32 4.99
C TRP A 2 5.20 -10.73 6.34
N ASN A 3 6.09 -9.99 6.96
CA ASN A 3 5.82 -9.35 8.23
C ASN A 3 5.90 -7.84 8.07
N LEU A 4 4.75 -7.19 7.89
CA LEU A 4 4.64 -5.74 7.72
C LEU A 4 5.30 -4.97 8.86
N GLN A 5 5.20 -5.45 10.09
CA GLN A 5 5.82 -4.80 11.24
C GLN A 5 7.34 -4.69 11.09
N GLU A 6 8.01 -5.79 10.73
CA GLU A 6 9.47 -5.76 10.56
C GLU A 6 9.91 -4.90 9.36
N ARG A 7 9.05 -4.80 8.34
CA ARG A 7 9.31 -3.94 7.18
C ARG A 7 9.10 -2.44 7.48
N LEU A 8 8.18 -2.11 8.38
CA LEU A 8 7.88 -0.72 8.77
C LEU A 8 8.79 -0.20 9.89
N LYS A 9 9.34 -1.06 10.74
CA LYS A 9 10.26 -0.66 11.82
C LYS A 9 11.42 0.23 11.37
N PRO A 10 12.13 -0.05 10.25
CA PRO A 10 13.21 0.82 9.80
C PRO A 10 12.77 2.25 9.52
N VAL A 11 11.54 2.44 9.01
CA VAL A 11 10.96 3.78 8.79
C VAL A 11 10.74 4.49 10.13
N GLY A 12 10.09 3.79 11.08
CA GLY A 12 9.85 4.35 12.40
C GLY A 12 11.14 4.73 13.13
N TYR A 13 12.17 3.88 13.09
CA TYR A 13 13.47 4.16 13.71
C TYR A 13 14.24 5.26 13.00
N CYS A 14 14.19 5.31 11.67
CA CYS A 14 14.88 6.33 10.89
C CYS A 14 14.38 7.74 11.19
N TYR A 15 13.07 7.88 11.35
CA TYR A 15 12.42 9.17 11.54
C TYR A 15 12.01 9.45 12.99
N ASP A 16 12.46 8.61 13.94
CA ASP A 16 12.12 8.71 15.36
C ASP A 16 10.60 8.84 15.59
N LEU A 17 9.83 8.01 14.89
CA LEU A 17 8.37 8.05 14.99
C LEU A 17 7.90 7.23 16.19
N PRO A 18 6.92 7.72 16.95
CA PRO A 18 6.25 6.93 17.97
C PRO A 18 5.62 5.68 17.37
N MET A 19 5.89 4.51 17.94
CA MET A 19 5.40 3.24 17.46
C MET A 19 4.83 2.38 18.58
N VAL A 20 3.74 1.67 18.31
CA VAL A 20 3.20 0.61 19.15
C VAL A 20 3.02 -0.66 18.33
N SER A 21 3.35 -1.80 18.92
CA SER A 21 3.19 -3.10 18.27
C SER A 21 2.04 -3.87 18.89
N ILE A 22 0.93 -3.93 18.17
CA ILE A 22 -0.21 -4.76 18.56
C ILE A 22 0.19 -6.24 18.56
N ARG A 23 0.96 -6.68 17.56
CA ARG A 23 1.46 -8.05 17.50
C ARG A 23 2.21 -8.43 18.77
N ASP A 24 3.15 -7.61 19.20
CA ASP A 24 3.98 -7.92 20.35
C ASP A 24 3.19 -7.84 21.67
N ALA A 25 2.12 -7.05 21.72
CA ALA A 25 1.20 -7.00 22.85
C ALA A 25 0.38 -8.31 22.99
N VAL A 26 -0.09 -8.91 21.89
CA VAL A 26 -1.01 -10.05 21.95
C VAL A 26 -0.36 -11.41 21.68
N SER A 27 0.71 -11.47 20.89
CA SER A 27 1.35 -12.73 20.47
C SER A 27 1.79 -13.61 21.64
N PRO A 28 2.34 -13.11 22.76
CA PRO A 28 2.66 -13.93 23.92
C PRO A 28 1.44 -14.67 24.48
N GLN A 29 0.27 -14.03 24.48
CA GLN A 29 -0.97 -14.64 24.95
C GLN A 29 -1.44 -15.77 24.03
N PHE A 30 -1.30 -15.62 22.72
CA PHE A 30 -1.67 -16.64 21.75
C PHE A 30 -0.83 -17.93 21.87
N GLN A 31 0.42 -17.79 22.29
CA GLN A 31 1.37 -18.89 22.46
C GLN A 31 1.30 -19.52 23.85
N MET A 32 0.70 -18.83 24.82
CA MET A 32 0.64 -19.30 26.20
C MET A 32 -0.31 -20.49 26.32
N PRO A 33 0.11 -21.59 26.99
CA PRO A 33 -0.76 -22.75 27.21
C PRO A 33 -1.99 -22.41 28.07
N LYS A 34 -3.09 -23.11 27.81
CA LYS A 34 -4.29 -23.00 28.62
C LYS A 34 -3.97 -23.33 30.09
N GLY A 35 -4.42 -22.51 31.02
CA GLY A 35 -4.19 -22.70 32.46
C GLY A 35 -2.90 -22.09 33.00
N GLN A 36 -2.06 -21.46 32.16
CA GLN A 36 -0.85 -20.76 32.56
C GLN A 36 -0.99 -19.22 32.53
N GLY A 37 -2.17 -18.72 32.89
CA GLY A 37 -2.42 -17.28 32.93
C GLY A 37 -2.83 -16.67 31.58
N ARG A 38 -3.13 -17.49 30.56
CA ARG A 38 -3.63 -17.01 29.28
C ARG A 38 -5.00 -16.33 29.46
N VAL A 39 -5.10 -15.06 29.17
CA VAL A 39 -6.32 -14.24 29.24
C VAL A 39 -6.92 -13.95 27.88
N LEU A 40 -6.17 -14.19 26.80
CA LEU A 40 -6.60 -13.92 25.42
C LEU A 40 -6.19 -15.06 24.50
N THR A 41 -7.14 -15.54 23.69
CA THR A 41 -6.88 -16.52 22.64
C THR A 41 -6.91 -15.86 21.27
N LYS A 42 -6.31 -16.52 20.27
CA LYS A 42 -6.36 -16.05 18.88
C LYS A 42 -7.80 -15.88 18.39
N ASN A 43 -8.69 -16.83 18.69
CA ASN A 43 -10.10 -16.80 18.27
C ASN A 43 -10.96 -15.77 19.03
N GLN A 44 -10.48 -15.24 20.15
CA GLN A 44 -11.12 -14.10 20.82
C GLN A 44 -10.67 -12.78 20.19
N PHE A 45 -9.41 -12.70 19.75
CA PHE A 45 -8.87 -11.51 19.09
C PHE A 45 -9.35 -11.39 17.64
N PHE A 46 -9.36 -12.50 16.87
CA PHE A 46 -9.81 -12.55 15.49
C PHE A 46 -11.14 -13.30 15.37
N TYR A 47 -12.04 -12.81 14.52
CA TYR A 47 -13.25 -13.58 14.18
C TYR A 47 -13.01 -14.51 12.97
N ASP A 48 -11.99 -14.24 12.17
CA ASP A 48 -11.51 -15.12 11.09
C ASP A 48 -9.97 -15.18 11.08
N MET A 49 -9.33 -15.41 9.93
CA MET A 49 -7.88 -15.48 9.84
C MET A 49 -7.19 -14.11 9.92
N PHE A 50 -7.88 -13.02 9.59
CA PHE A 50 -7.28 -11.71 9.35
C PHE A 50 -7.94 -10.58 10.13
N HIS A 51 -9.26 -10.63 10.32
CA HIS A 51 -10.02 -9.51 10.83
C HIS A 51 -10.20 -9.58 12.35
N PRO A 52 -9.87 -8.50 13.06
CA PRO A 52 -10.07 -8.42 14.50
C PRO A 52 -11.57 -8.48 14.85
N SER A 53 -11.89 -9.19 15.92
CA SER A 53 -13.20 -9.14 16.56
C SER A 53 -13.40 -7.78 17.26
N ASN A 54 -14.62 -7.54 17.80
CA ASN A 54 -14.86 -6.35 18.62
C ASN A 54 -13.89 -6.28 19.82
N LEU A 55 -13.57 -7.40 20.45
CA LEU A 55 -12.56 -7.46 21.50
C LEU A 55 -11.17 -7.15 20.95
N GLY A 56 -10.83 -7.68 19.76
CA GLY A 56 -9.59 -7.36 19.06
C GLY A 56 -9.45 -5.86 18.83
N HIS A 57 -10.49 -5.20 18.32
CA HIS A 57 -10.50 -3.75 18.12
C HIS A 57 -10.36 -2.96 19.45
N THR A 58 -10.99 -3.42 20.51
CA THR A 58 -10.81 -2.80 21.85
C THR A 58 -9.35 -2.86 22.28
N ILE A 59 -8.70 -4.02 22.16
CA ILE A 59 -7.28 -4.18 22.50
C ILE A 59 -6.38 -3.30 21.61
N MET A 60 -6.70 -3.17 20.32
CA MET A 60 -5.98 -2.26 19.43
C MET A 60 -6.12 -0.81 19.87
N ALA A 61 -7.32 -0.39 20.29
CA ALA A 61 -7.57 0.95 20.84
C ALA A 61 -6.80 1.18 22.15
N ASP A 62 -6.75 0.20 23.05
CA ASP A 62 -5.95 0.28 24.27
C ASP A 62 -4.44 0.44 23.99
N CYS A 63 -3.93 -0.27 22.95
CA CYS A 63 -2.54 -0.10 22.51
C CYS A 63 -2.27 1.32 21.99
N LEU A 64 -3.21 1.90 21.23
CA LEU A 64 -3.10 3.29 20.75
C LEU A 64 -3.20 4.29 21.91
N GLN A 65 -4.11 4.08 22.86
CA GLN A 65 -4.19 4.90 24.06
C GLN A 65 -2.86 4.89 24.82
N TYR A 66 -2.28 3.72 25.04
CA TYR A 66 -0.96 3.59 25.65
C TYR A 66 0.12 4.36 24.89
N LEU A 67 0.11 4.31 23.54
CA LEU A 67 1.03 5.08 22.73
C LEU A 67 0.90 6.59 22.99
N PHE A 68 -0.33 7.12 22.97
CA PHE A 68 -0.58 8.54 23.24
C PHE A 68 -0.14 8.95 24.65
N GLU A 69 -0.47 8.16 25.66
CA GLU A 69 -0.02 8.41 27.03
C GLU A 69 1.51 8.45 27.15
N ARG A 70 2.20 7.58 26.41
CA ARG A 70 3.67 7.59 26.36
C ARG A 70 4.24 8.80 25.59
N CYS A 71 3.56 9.25 24.54
CA CYS A 71 3.94 10.47 23.84
C CYS A 71 3.80 11.70 24.73
N ASP A 72 2.67 11.85 25.44
CA ASP A 72 2.44 12.96 26.37
C ASP A 72 3.51 13.02 27.47
N LEU A 73 3.87 11.86 28.04
CA LEU A 73 4.95 11.79 29.02
C LEU A 73 6.31 12.18 28.44
N SER A 74 6.55 11.89 27.17
CA SER A 74 7.80 12.27 26.49
C SER A 74 7.84 13.73 26.11
N GLU A 75 6.69 14.38 25.90
CA GLU A 75 6.60 15.80 25.61
C GLU A 75 7.08 16.63 26.81
N HIS A 76 6.72 16.25 28.02
CA HIS A 76 7.23 16.90 29.23
C HIS A 76 8.76 16.80 29.34
N ALA A 77 9.34 15.66 28.96
CA ALA A 77 10.80 15.49 28.90
C ALA A 77 11.45 16.26 27.74
N ARG A 78 10.71 16.52 26.63
CA ARG A 78 11.16 17.35 25.51
C ARG A 78 11.11 18.84 25.83
N LEU A 79 10.16 19.30 26.62
CA LEU A 79 10.10 20.70 27.08
C LEU A 79 11.39 21.10 27.83
N ASP A 80 11.98 20.18 28.60
CA ASP A 80 13.27 20.38 29.23
C ASP A 80 14.43 20.45 28.21
N ALA A 81 14.28 19.83 27.03
CA ALA A 81 15.25 19.88 25.93
C ALA A 81 15.08 21.10 25.01
N PHE A 82 13.91 21.77 25.04
CA PHE A 82 13.65 23.03 24.32
C PHE A 82 14.52 24.19 24.83
N GLU A 83 15.06 24.10 26.01
CA GLU A 83 16.09 25.06 26.48
C GLU A 83 17.36 25.02 25.60
N SER A 84 17.50 24.03 24.71
CA SER A 84 18.61 23.90 23.78
C SER A 84 18.46 24.66 22.46
N GLY A 85 17.35 25.39 22.22
CA GLY A 85 17.15 26.29 21.07
C GLY A 85 16.77 25.61 19.74
N LEU A 86 16.44 24.32 19.76
CA LEU A 86 15.86 23.63 18.59
C LEU A 86 14.35 23.89 18.54
N THR A 87 13.87 24.54 17.48
CA THR A 87 12.44 24.69 17.21
C THR A 87 11.88 23.41 16.57
N GLU A 88 10.56 23.18 16.71
CA GLU A 88 9.89 22.06 15.99
C GLU A 88 10.14 22.08 14.49
N GLU A 89 10.13 23.27 13.88
CA GLU A 89 10.44 23.47 12.46
C GLU A 89 11.88 23.07 12.12
N GLY A 90 12.82 23.34 13.02
CA GLY A 90 14.23 22.95 12.84
C GLY A 90 14.41 21.44 12.93
N MET A 91 13.70 20.75 13.82
CA MET A 91 13.73 19.29 13.92
C MET A 91 13.10 18.62 12.67
N LEU A 92 11.95 19.13 12.23
CA LEU A 92 11.30 18.65 11.01
C LEU A 92 12.20 18.86 9.77
N ALA A 93 12.83 20.03 9.67
CA ALA A 93 13.77 20.33 8.58
C ALA A 93 14.97 19.38 8.58
N GLN A 94 15.48 18.99 9.75
CA GLN A 94 16.54 17.98 9.85
C GLN A 94 16.06 16.59 9.44
N GLN A 95 14.87 16.17 9.86
CA GLN A 95 14.29 14.88 9.46
C GLN A 95 14.07 14.79 7.96
N LEU A 96 13.60 15.87 7.31
CA LEU A 96 13.41 15.95 5.86
C LEU A 96 14.72 15.89 5.06
N GLN A 97 15.85 16.25 5.68
CA GLN A 97 17.18 16.14 5.05
C GLN A 97 17.85 14.79 5.24
N MET A 98 17.28 13.91 6.05
CA MET A 98 17.81 12.56 6.25
C MET A 98 17.71 11.73 4.98
N LYS A 99 18.65 10.79 4.80
CA LYS A 99 18.54 9.81 3.73
C LYS A 99 17.28 8.97 3.96
N PRO A 100 16.39 8.83 2.97
CA PRO A 100 15.19 8.01 3.10
C PRO A 100 15.51 6.58 3.52
N ALA A 101 14.74 6.04 4.47
CA ALA A 101 14.97 4.70 5.05
C ALA A 101 14.86 3.58 4.01
N ILE A 102 14.01 3.75 2.98
CA ILE A 102 13.72 2.74 1.95
C ILE A 102 13.98 3.24 0.53
N GLY A 103 14.77 4.32 0.36
CA GLY A 103 15.11 4.89 -0.95
C GLY A 103 14.11 5.94 -1.44
N LYS A 104 14.32 6.38 -2.67
CA LYS A 104 13.59 7.51 -3.31
C LYS A 104 12.95 7.15 -4.64
N SER A 105 12.92 5.89 -5.02
CA SER A 105 12.53 5.44 -6.36
C SER A 105 11.15 5.93 -6.80
N PHE A 106 10.25 6.17 -5.84
CA PHE A 106 8.88 6.60 -6.09
C PHE A 106 8.57 8.03 -5.64
N GLU A 107 9.60 8.85 -5.31
CA GLU A 107 9.42 10.22 -4.83
C GLU A 107 8.66 11.12 -5.83
N HIS A 108 8.86 10.88 -7.13
CA HIS A 108 8.24 11.66 -8.21
C HIS A 108 7.35 10.80 -9.10
N VAL A 109 6.72 9.76 -8.52
CA VAL A 109 5.81 8.91 -9.27
C VAL A 109 4.63 9.72 -9.79
N ARG A 110 4.23 9.46 -11.04
CA ARG A 110 3.06 10.06 -11.68
C ARG A 110 2.14 8.96 -12.17
N LEU A 111 0.84 9.14 -11.95
CA LEU A 111 -0.17 8.30 -12.57
C LEU A 111 -0.31 8.69 -14.04
N LEU A 112 -0.24 7.70 -14.93
CA LEU A 112 -0.58 7.85 -16.34
C LEU A 112 -1.95 7.19 -16.56
N ASP A 113 -2.84 7.89 -17.21
CA ASP A 113 -4.17 7.44 -17.59
C ASP A 113 -4.57 8.00 -18.96
N LYS A 114 -5.77 7.74 -19.45
CA LYS A 114 -6.19 8.21 -20.78
C LYS A 114 -6.80 9.62 -20.81
N LYS A 115 -6.86 10.29 -19.65
CA LYS A 115 -7.39 11.65 -19.55
C LYS A 115 -6.44 12.67 -20.13
N ASP A 116 -5.15 12.51 -19.84
CA ASP A 116 -4.13 13.51 -20.13
C ASP A 116 -3.22 13.10 -21.28
N VAL A 117 -2.63 14.09 -21.92
CA VAL A 117 -1.52 13.91 -22.88
C VAL A 117 -0.23 14.19 -22.14
N TYR A 118 0.74 13.29 -22.28
CA TYR A 118 2.00 13.34 -21.57
C TYR A 118 3.15 13.69 -22.52
N ASP A 119 3.92 14.70 -22.21
CA ASP A 119 5.11 15.07 -23.00
C ASP A 119 6.21 14.02 -22.84
N GLU A 120 6.32 13.40 -21.66
CA GLU A 120 7.32 12.41 -21.30
C GLU A 120 6.99 10.98 -21.75
N ALA A 121 5.75 10.70 -22.13
CA ALA A 121 5.29 9.38 -22.51
C ALA A 121 4.52 9.39 -23.84
N LYS A 122 4.86 8.49 -24.76
CA LYS A 122 4.07 8.24 -25.97
C LYS A 122 3.30 6.95 -25.78
N ILE A 123 1.99 7.04 -25.71
CA ILE A 123 1.09 5.92 -25.47
C ILE A 123 0.34 5.61 -26.75
N ASP A 124 0.44 4.36 -27.20
CA ASP A 124 -0.40 3.74 -28.21
C ASP A 124 -1.23 2.66 -27.51
N ALA A 125 -2.47 2.98 -27.24
CA ALA A 125 -3.37 2.10 -26.51
C ALA A 125 -3.86 0.91 -27.35
N GLY A 126 -3.65 0.93 -28.68
CA GLY A 126 -4.11 -0.14 -29.56
C GLY A 126 -5.60 -0.41 -29.40
N GLY A 127 -5.95 -1.62 -28.99
CA GLY A 127 -7.33 -2.00 -28.72
C GLY A 127 -7.84 -1.72 -27.31
N PHE A 128 -7.05 -1.09 -26.44
CA PHE A 128 -7.45 -0.73 -25.08
C PHE A 128 -8.20 0.62 -25.07
N CYS A 129 -9.27 0.71 -25.88
CA CYS A 129 -10.04 1.94 -26.07
C CYS A 129 -11.26 2.05 -25.16
N ALA A 130 -11.72 0.94 -24.59
CA ALA A 130 -12.85 0.91 -23.68
C ALA A 130 -12.45 1.38 -22.26
N THR A 131 -13.47 1.54 -21.42
CA THR A 131 -13.33 1.88 -19.99
C THR A 131 -14.07 0.82 -19.19
N ASP A 132 -13.43 0.33 -18.13
CA ASP A 132 -14.14 -0.44 -17.12
C ASP A 132 -14.71 0.53 -16.08
N ASP A 133 -16.02 0.72 -16.13
CA ASP A 133 -16.73 1.62 -15.20
C ASP A 133 -16.75 1.08 -13.77
N GLN A 134 -16.56 -0.23 -13.58
CA GLN A 134 -16.47 -0.85 -12.26
C GLN A 134 -15.11 -0.63 -11.60
N LEU A 135 -14.07 -0.30 -12.37
CA LEU A 135 -12.76 0.05 -11.83
C LEU A 135 -12.74 1.41 -11.12
N GLN A 136 -13.81 2.18 -11.22
CA GLN A 136 -13.99 3.43 -10.50
C GLN A 136 -14.25 3.21 -9.02
N SER A 137 -14.86 2.08 -8.63
CA SER A 137 -15.18 1.78 -7.24
C SER A 137 -14.30 0.66 -6.73
N VAL A 138 -13.69 0.87 -5.57
CA VAL A 138 -12.90 -0.13 -4.89
C VAL A 138 -13.80 -0.88 -3.93
N GLU A 139 -13.97 -2.16 -4.23
CA GLU A 139 -14.41 -3.18 -3.30
C GLU A 139 -15.83 -3.02 -2.75
N MET A 140 -15.93 -2.98 -1.46
CA MET A 140 -17.17 -3.17 -0.73
C MET A 140 -17.74 -1.89 -0.14
N ASP A 141 -17.33 -0.74 -0.63
CA ASP A 141 -17.82 0.54 -0.16
C ASP A 141 -18.97 1.04 -1.06
N ASP A 142 -20.18 1.13 -0.51
CA ASP A 142 -21.34 1.69 -1.20
C ASP A 142 -21.26 3.23 -1.35
N ARG A 143 -20.26 3.85 -0.75
CA ARG A 143 -20.07 5.30 -0.72
C ARG A 143 -19.02 5.71 -1.74
N LEU A 144 -19.43 5.81 -2.99
CA LEU A 144 -18.54 6.12 -4.13
C LEU A 144 -17.74 7.41 -3.96
N GLU A 145 -18.26 8.39 -3.22
CA GLU A 145 -17.55 9.63 -2.92
C GLU A 145 -16.32 9.46 -1.99
N LEU A 146 -16.20 8.32 -1.32
CA LEU A 146 -15.07 7.98 -0.45
C LEU A 146 -14.16 6.91 -1.05
N THR A 147 -14.52 6.34 -2.18
CA THR A 147 -13.83 5.21 -2.80
C THR A 147 -12.75 5.73 -3.75
N PRO A 148 -11.51 5.22 -3.71
CA PRO A 148 -10.50 5.53 -4.72
C PRO A 148 -11.01 5.15 -6.10
N GLU A 149 -10.78 6.03 -7.09
CA GLU A 149 -11.31 5.88 -8.43
C GLU A 149 -10.20 5.88 -9.48
N PHE A 150 -10.39 5.05 -10.52
CA PHE A 150 -9.57 5.06 -11.74
C PHE A 150 -10.47 5.26 -12.98
N PRO A 151 -11.15 6.42 -13.11
CA PRO A 151 -12.19 6.63 -14.13
C PRO A 151 -11.62 6.71 -15.55
N TYR A 152 -10.33 6.92 -15.68
CA TYR A 152 -9.65 7.07 -16.98
C TYR A 152 -8.77 5.87 -17.31
N ASN A 153 -9.20 4.67 -16.90
CA ASN A 153 -8.51 3.43 -17.18
C ASN A 153 -8.59 3.03 -18.65
N TRP A 154 -7.71 2.14 -19.06
CA TRP A 154 -7.72 1.50 -20.37
C TRP A 154 -8.23 0.07 -20.22
N MET A 155 -9.27 -0.28 -20.98
CA MET A 155 -9.78 -1.63 -21.04
C MET A 155 -9.72 -2.15 -22.48
N TYR A 156 -9.23 -3.37 -22.65
CA TYR A 156 -9.34 -4.11 -23.89
C TYR A 156 -10.68 -4.84 -23.95
N ASP A 157 -11.35 -4.74 -25.10
CA ASP A 157 -12.58 -5.47 -25.37
C ASP A 157 -12.41 -6.28 -26.65
N ALA A 158 -12.34 -7.60 -26.52
CA ALA A 158 -12.15 -8.54 -27.63
C ALA A 158 -13.34 -8.52 -28.63
N THR A 159 -14.50 -8.02 -28.25
CA THR A 159 -15.65 -7.88 -29.17
C THR A 159 -15.50 -6.70 -30.11
N MET A 160 -14.67 -5.73 -29.75
CA MET A 160 -14.46 -4.49 -30.53
C MET A 160 -13.26 -4.59 -31.47
N THR A 161 -12.23 -5.36 -31.12
CA THR A 161 -10.99 -5.44 -31.88
C THR A 161 -10.18 -6.69 -31.52
N GLU A 162 -9.38 -7.18 -32.48
CA GLU A 162 -8.41 -8.24 -32.23
C GLU A 162 -7.03 -7.71 -31.79
N ASN A 163 -6.83 -6.39 -31.83
CA ASN A 163 -5.55 -5.78 -31.43
C ASN A 163 -5.43 -5.64 -29.92
N ALA A 164 -4.94 -6.66 -29.25
CA ALA A 164 -4.71 -6.72 -27.81
C ALA A 164 -3.31 -6.20 -27.40
N VAL A 165 -2.77 -5.23 -28.12
CA VAL A 165 -1.45 -4.66 -27.83
C VAL A 165 -1.60 -3.23 -27.30
N PHE A 166 -0.97 -2.96 -26.16
CA PHE A 166 -0.79 -1.64 -25.58
C PHE A 166 0.70 -1.32 -25.57
N THR A 167 1.09 -0.17 -26.08
CA THR A 167 2.50 0.23 -26.13
C THR A 167 2.69 1.57 -25.46
N ILE A 168 3.67 1.64 -24.57
CA ILE A 168 4.15 2.89 -23.99
C ILE A 168 5.63 3.06 -24.29
N ARG A 169 6.01 4.25 -24.72
CA ARG A 169 7.42 4.67 -24.86
C ARG A 169 7.66 5.80 -23.88
N ILE A 170 8.45 5.52 -22.87
CA ILE A 170 8.76 6.43 -21.78
C ILE A 170 10.20 6.22 -21.34
N HIS A 171 10.82 7.30 -20.84
CA HIS A 171 12.10 7.21 -20.18
C HIS A 171 11.87 7.41 -18.69
N CYS A 172 12.03 6.34 -17.90
CA CYS A 172 11.78 6.35 -16.46
C CYS A 172 12.70 5.36 -15.75
N LYS A 173 12.91 5.55 -14.46
CA LYS A 173 13.71 4.67 -13.60
C LYS A 173 12.92 3.56 -12.92
N ALA A 174 11.63 3.75 -12.80
CA ALA A 174 10.73 2.77 -12.21
C ALA A 174 9.38 2.80 -12.92
N LEU A 175 8.73 1.66 -13.01
CA LEU A 175 7.40 1.51 -13.57
C LEU A 175 6.56 0.62 -12.67
N VAL A 176 5.37 1.11 -12.32
CA VAL A 176 4.35 0.35 -11.59
C VAL A 176 3.14 0.21 -12.49
N LEU A 177 2.66 -1.01 -12.64
CA LEU A 177 1.41 -1.31 -13.32
C LEU A 177 0.30 -1.49 -12.28
N ILE A 178 -0.80 -0.74 -12.44
CA ILE A 178 -2.04 -0.94 -11.67
C ILE A 178 -3.04 -1.61 -12.60
N PHE A 179 -3.59 -2.75 -12.18
CA PHE A 179 -4.55 -3.50 -12.99
C PHE A 179 -5.62 -4.14 -12.11
N LYS A 180 -6.78 -4.44 -12.72
CA LYS A 180 -7.89 -5.14 -12.05
C LYS A 180 -7.51 -6.58 -11.77
N ASP A 181 -7.68 -7.00 -10.52
CA ASP A 181 -7.63 -8.39 -10.08
C ASP A 181 -8.97 -8.72 -9.42
N SER A 182 -9.77 -9.57 -10.02
CA SER A 182 -11.14 -9.85 -9.57
C SER A 182 -11.45 -11.34 -9.49
N GLY A 183 -10.60 -12.19 -10.06
CA GLY A 183 -10.86 -13.61 -10.22
C GLY A 183 -11.95 -13.94 -11.23
N GLU A 184 -12.51 -12.96 -11.96
CA GLU A 184 -13.54 -13.17 -12.97
C GLU A 184 -12.98 -13.90 -14.18
N VAL A 185 -13.75 -14.87 -14.69
CA VAL A 185 -13.29 -15.78 -15.76
C VAL A 185 -13.18 -15.13 -17.15
N ASP A 186 -13.83 -14.02 -17.36
CA ASP A 186 -13.85 -13.24 -18.60
C ASP A 186 -12.75 -12.19 -18.71
N VAL A 187 -11.98 -12.01 -17.65
CA VAL A 187 -10.84 -11.10 -17.62
C VAL A 187 -9.55 -11.85 -18.02
N GLY A 188 -8.90 -11.37 -19.06
CA GLY A 188 -7.68 -11.99 -19.59
C GLY A 188 -6.41 -11.58 -18.86
N LYS A 189 -5.36 -12.43 -18.94
CA LYS A 189 -4.01 -12.09 -18.48
C LYS A 189 -3.32 -11.17 -19.49
N ALA A 190 -2.57 -10.19 -18.99
CA ALA A 190 -1.71 -9.36 -19.80
C ALA A 190 -0.23 -9.70 -19.58
N TYR A 191 0.50 -9.77 -20.68
CA TYR A 191 1.94 -9.97 -20.66
C TYR A 191 2.65 -8.63 -20.79
N VAL A 192 3.57 -8.35 -19.90
CA VAL A 192 4.32 -7.09 -19.87
C VAL A 192 5.75 -7.33 -20.28
N ASP A 193 6.12 -6.75 -21.41
CA ASP A 193 7.48 -6.79 -21.94
C ASP A 193 8.09 -5.37 -21.84
N VAL A 194 9.33 -5.27 -21.41
CA VAL A 194 10.12 -4.04 -21.35
C VAL A 194 11.36 -4.22 -22.22
N ASP A 195 11.52 -3.35 -23.21
CA ASP A 195 12.63 -3.39 -24.16
C ASP A 195 12.81 -4.74 -24.86
N GLY A 196 11.68 -5.42 -25.12
CA GLY A 196 11.63 -6.72 -25.79
C GLY A 196 11.82 -7.93 -24.86
N GLU A 197 11.98 -7.74 -23.57
CA GLU A 197 12.11 -8.81 -22.58
C GLU A 197 10.85 -8.93 -21.71
N ARG A 198 10.37 -10.17 -21.52
CA ARG A 198 9.26 -10.46 -20.61
C ARG A 198 9.65 -10.16 -19.17
N ARG A 199 8.96 -9.17 -18.53
CA ARG A 199 9.19 -8.81 -17.15
C ARG A 199 8.18 -9.43 -16.20
N MET A 200 6.90 -9.42 -16.58
CA MET A 200 5.87 -9.97 -15.71
C MET A 200 4.62 -10.40 -16.48
N THR A 201 3.74 -11.08 -15.80
CA THR A 201 2.36 -11.33 -16.22
C THR A 201 1.42 -10.67 -15.23
N ALA A 202 0.58 -9.75 -15.69
CA ALA A 202 -0.54 -9.24 -14.92
C ALA A 202 -1.65 -10.30 -14.96
N ASP A 203 -1.81 -11.01 -13.85
CA ASP A 203 -2.80 -12.07 -13.69
C ASP A 203 -3.96 -11.56 -12.85
N PRO A 204 -5.17 -11.40 -13.42
CA PRO A 204 -6.34 -10.91 -12.69
C PRO A 204 -7.02 -11.99 -11.83
N HIS A 205 -6.42 -13.17 -11.69
CA HIS A 205 -6.98 -14.33 -10.99
C HIS A 205 -6.19 -14.72 -9.73
N ILE A 206 -5.38 -13.81 -9.18
CA ILE A 206 -4.57 -14.07 -7.98
C ILE A 206 -5.46 -14.11 -6.74
N ASN A 207 -6.46 -13.23 -6.69
CA ASN A 207 -7.41 -13.12 -5.59
C ASN A 207 -8.84 -13.43 -6.04
N ASN A 208 -9.71 -13.67 -5.07
CA ASN A 208 -11.12 -14.00 -5.32
C ASN A 208 -12.05 -12.80 -5.09
N TRP A 209 -11.51 -11.61 -4.98
CA TRP A 209 -12.26 -10.37 -4.73
C TRP A 209 -11.69 -9.24 -5.57
N GLN A 210 -12.57 -8.34 -5.97
CA GLN A 210 -12.21 -7.25 -6.85
C GLN A 210 -11.34 -6.20 -6.14
N HIS A 211 -10.19 -5.88 -6.73
CA HIS A 211 -9.32 -4.80 -6.29
C HIS A 211 -8.37 -4.39 -7.41
N CYS A 212 -7.68 -3.28 -7.22
CA CYS A 212 -6.66 -2.80 -8.15
C CYS A 212 -5.28 -3.21 -7.64
N ASN A 213 -4.69 -4.23 -8.26
CA ASN A 213 -3.37 -4.72 -7.92
C ASN A 213 -2.29 -3.80 -8.49
N ALA A 214 -1.38 -3.33 -7.65
CA ALA A 214 -0.24 -2.52 -8.05
C ALA A 214 1.04 -3.36 -7.99
N MET A 215 1.68 -3.57 -9.14
CA MET A 215 2.89 -4.37 -9.25
C MET A 215 4.05 -3.57 -9.86
N ILE A 216 5.21 -3.66 -9.24
CA ILE A 216 6.45 -3.08 -9.77
C ILE A 216 6.87 -3.90 -10.97
N VAL A 217 6.91 -3.29 -12.16
CA VAL A 217 7.39 -3.90 -13.38
C VAL A 217 8.92 -3.91 -13.40
N PHE A 218 9.51 -2.78 -13.02
CA PHE A 218 10.96 -2.64 -12.77
C PHE A 218 11.22 -1.44 -11.88
N ASN A 219 12.41 -1.46 -11.24
CA ASN A 219 12.98 -0.38 -10.46
C ASN A 219 14.51 -0.43 -10.59
N GLU A 220 15.12 0.60 -11.16
CA GLU A 220 16.57 0.64 -11.40
C GLU A 220 17.40 0.92 -10.14
N ASP A 221 16.75 1.35 -9.06
CA ASP A 221 17.42 1.66 -7.78
C ASP A 221 17.51 0.44 -6.83
N GLU A 222 17.04 -0.74 -7.26
CA GLU A 222 17.08 -2.00 -6.49
C GLU A 222 18.15 -2.98 -7.00
#